data_a98970247869b02eb82fe12d86750943
#
_entry.id   a98970247869b02eb82fe12d86750943
#
_cell.length_a   1.000
_cell.length_b   1.000
_cell.length_c   1.000
_cell.angle_alpha   90.00
_cell.angle_beta   90.00
_cell.angle_gamma   90.00
#
_symmetry.space_group_name_H-M   'P 1'
#
loop_
_entity.id
_entity.type
_entity.pdbx_description
1 polymer ?
#
loop_
_entity_poly.entity_id
_entity_poly.type
_entity_poly.pdbx_seq_one_letter_code
_entity_poly.pdbx_strand_id
1 'polypeptide(L)'
;SATTYRFNDGSNPIAYGNNNSNGNIIWNGNTYIAVPLEADGFKYANGQLPRPTLTISNVTNLITAILLNVNVVTPGNDLTGAVVTRVRTLARFLDAVNFTGGTNPYGTPDPTAEYAKEIYKIDRKSAENRAVVQFELAAAFDLANIRIPLRVCTKELFPSIGTFMPWMSGKKLLLVMQRLK
;
A
#
# COMPACT_ATOMS: atom_id res chain seq x y z
N SER A 1 6.98 -20.38 -4.88
CA SER A 1 7.24 -19.23 -4.00
C SER A 1 6.69 -17.97 -4.65
N ALA A 2 6.09 -17.08 -3.86
CA ALA A 2 5.58 -15.82 -4.36
C ALA A 2 6.73 -14.92 -4.83
N THR A 3 6.64 -14.39 -6.05
CA THR A 3 7.60 -13.43 -6.57
C THR A 3 7.25 -12.03 -6.06
N THR A 4 8.25 -11.30 -5.57
CA THR A 4 8.07 -9.93 -5.07
C THR A 4 8.79 -8.95 -5.98
N TYR A 5 8.04 -8.00 -6.53
CA TYR A 5 8.58 -6.87 -7.29
C TYR A 5 8.58 -5.62 -6.41
N ARG A 6 9.63 -4.81 -6.51
CA ARG A 6 9.79 -3.59 -5.72
C ARG A 6 10.06 -2.42 -6.62
N PHE A 7 9.25 -1.37 -6.51
CA PHE A 7 9.33 -0.19 -7.34
C PHE A 7 9.42 1.08 -6.50
N ASN A 8 10.07 2.10 -7.03
CA ASN A 8 10.00 3.48 -6.57
C ASN A 8 9.54 4.38 -7.72
N ASP A 9 8.99 5.54 -7.41
CA ASP A 9 8.43 6.45 -8.41
C ASP A 9 9.46 7.15 -9.31
N GLY A 10 10.76 6.99 -9.01
CA GLY A 10 11.85 7.60 -9.75
C GLY A 10 11.95 9.12 -9.63
N SER A 11 11.07 9.77 -8.89
CA SER A 11 11.03 11.24 -8.76
C SER A 11 12.00 11.79 -7.72
N ASN A 12 12.56 10.92 -6.88
CA ASN A 12 13.41 11.35 -5.78
C ASN A 12 14.83 11.68 -6.29
N PRO A 13 15.35 12.91 -6.06
CA PRO A 13 16.70 13.30 -6.48
C PRO A 13 17.82 12.44 -5.88
N ILE A 14 17.60 11.80 -4.73
CA ILE A 14 18.56 10.86 -4.13
C ILE A 14 18.83 9.67 -5.06
N ALA A 15 17.82 9.22 -5.78
CA ALA A 15 17.93 8.12 -6.73
C ALA A 15 18.92 8.40 -7.88
N TYR A 16 19.17 9.65 -8.20
CA TYR A 16 20.08 10.08 -9.28
C TYR A 16 21.40 10.66 -8.80
N GLY A 17 21.53 10.95 -7.52
CA GLY A 17 22.74 11.57 -6.92
C GLY A 17 23.80 10.59 -6.41
N ASN A 18 23.56 9.30 -6.54
CA ASN A 18 24.43 8.24 -6.06
C ASN A 18 25.20 7.53 -7.20
N ASN A 19 26.02 6.56 -6.85
CA ASN A 19 26.73 5.71 -7.82
C ASN A 19 25.78 4.82 -8.67
N ASN A 20 24.48 4.87 -8.43
CA ASN A 20 23.46 4.10 -9.12
C ASN A 20 22.71 4.99 -10.11
N SER A 21 23.24 5.13 -11.31
CA SER A 21 22.71 6.01 -12.37
C SER A 21 21.31 5.65 -12.88
N ASN A 22 20.73 4.55 -12.38
CA ASN A 22 19.44 4.03 -12.87
C ASN A 22 18.24 4.52 -12.07
N GLY A 23 18.41 5.42 -11.10
CA GLY A 23 17.32 5.92 -10.27
C GLY A 23 16.78 4.94 -9.23
N ASN A 24 17.40 3.76 -9.08
CA ASN A 24 16.99 2.78 -8.09
C ASN A 24 17.31 3.24 -6.67
N ILE A 25 16.49 2.84 -5.71
CA ILE A 25 16.70 3.09 -4.29
C ILE A 25 16.93 1.75 -3.60
N ILE A 26 17.91 1.72 -2.70
CA ILE A 26 18.17 0.55 -1.85
C ILE A 26 17.73 0.89 -0.44
N TRP A 27 16.86 0.07 0.13
CA TRP A 27 16.40 0.20 1.50
C TRP A 27 16.25 -1.17 2.15
N ASN A 28 16.79 -1.30 3.35
CA ASN A 28 16.85 -2.57 4.07
C ASN A 28 17.44 -3.71 3.21
N GLY A 29 18.54 -3.42 2.49
CA GLY A 29 19.20 -4.35 1.58
C GLY A 29 18.40 -4.74 0.33
N ASN A 30 17.20 -4.21 0.14
CA ASN A 30 16.37 -4.51 -1.03
C ASN A 30 16.44 -3.38 -2.05
N THR A 31 16.56 -3.74 -3.34
CA THR A 31 16.56 -2.79 -4.44
C THR A 31 15.14 -2.51 -4.91
N TYR A 32 14.76 -1.24 -4.96
CA TYR A 32 13.52 -0.72 -5.51
C TYR A 32 13.82 -0.10 -6.87
N ILE A 33 13.27 -0.69 -7.91
CA ILE A 33 13.52 -0.28 -9.30
C ILE A 33 12.77 1.02 -9.58
N ALA A 34 13.45 1.98 -10.21
CA ALA A 34 12.84 3.23 -10.63
C ALA A 34 11.89 3.00 -11.82
N VAL A 35 10.62 3.17 -11.59
CA VAL A 35 9.57 3.14 -12.62
C VAL A 35 8.61 4.27 -12.31
N PRO A 36 8.37 5.20 -13.25
CA PRO A 36 7.38 6.25 -13.02
C PRO A 36 6.04 5.63 -12.65
N LEU A 37 5.56 5.93 -11.46
CA LEU A 37 4.29 5.43 -10.95
C LEU A 37 3.55 6.53 -10.20
N GLU A 38 2.24 6.50 -10.30
CA GLU A 38 1.34 7.40 -9.59
C GLU A 38 0.32 6.56 -8.82
N ALA A 39 0.06 6.93 -7.60
CA ALA A 39 -0.85 6.21 -6.73
C ALA A 39 -1.75 7.18 -5.97
N ASP A 40 -3.01 7.23 -6.39
CA ASP A 40 -4.02 8.16 -5.88
C ASP A 40 -5.15 7.47 -5.14
N GLY A 41 -5.93 8.26 -4.39
CA GLY A 41 -7.15 7.77 -3.74
C GLY A 41 -6.94 7.08 -2.39
N PHE A 42 -5.79 7.24 -1.75
CA PHE A 42 -5.51 6.67 -0.41
C PHE A 42 -6.16 7.41 0.75
N LYS A 43 -6.89 8.49 0.47
CA LYS A 43 -7.55 9.28 1.52
C LYS A 43 -8.81 8.57 2.02
N TYR A 44 -8.93 8.47 3.34
CA TYR A 44 -10.17 8.02 3.97
C TYR A 44 -11.23 9.13 3.87
N ALA A 45 -12.34 8.84 3.21
CA ALA A 45 -13.53 9.66 3.26
C ALA A 45 -14.53 9.06 4.26
N ASN A 46 -15.34 9.90 4.93
CA ASN A 46 -16.30 9.46 5.94
C ASN A 46 -17.21 8.34 5.41
N GLY A 47 -17.09 7.16 5.98
CA GLY A 47 -17.95 6.01 5.71
C GLY A 47 -17.67 5.23 4.43
N GLN A 48 -16.65 5.60 3.64
CA GLN A 48 -16.26 4.84 2.45
C GLN A 48 -14.83 4.34 2.59
N LEU A 49 -14.62 3.08 2.19
CA LEU A 49 -13.30 2.50 2.07
C LEU A 49 -12.58 3.12 0.86
N PRO A 50 -11.30 3.50 1.01
CA PRO A 50 -10.53 3.98 -0.13
C PRO A 50 -10.36 2.87 -1.15
N ARG A 51 -10.62 3.18 -2.42
CA ARG A 51 -10.28 2.37 -3.59
C ARG A 51 -9.21 3.10 -4.39
N PRO A 52 -7.94 2.94 -4.00
CA PRO A 52 -6.86 3.64 -4.68
C PRO A 52 -6.67 3.14 -6.11
N THR A 53 -6.16 4.03 -6.95
CA THR A 53 -5.73 3.70 -8.30
C THR A 53 -4.21 3.74 -8.35
N LEU A 54 -3.61 2.69 -8.91
CA LEU A 54 -2.17 2.60 -9.15
C LEU A 54 -1.92 2.63 -10.65
N THR A 55 -1.28 3.68 -11.13
CA THR A 55 -0.86 3.83 -12.52
C THR A 55 0.66 3.66 -12.61
N ILE A 56 1.13 2.74 -13.43
CA ILE A 56 2.56 2.43 -13.59
C ILE A 56 2.94 2.65 -15.05
N SER A 57 4.07 3.32 -15.28
CA SER A 57 4.62 3.47 -16.64
C SER A 57 5.00 2.12 -17.24
N ASN A 58 4.62 1.91 -18.49
CA ASN A 58 4.88 0.67 -19.25
C ASN A 58 5.82 0.90 -20.45
N VAL A 59 6.48 2.05 -20.52
CA VAL A 59 7.36 2.41 -21.64
C VAL A 59 8.46 1.37 -21.87
N THR A 60 8.94 0.73 -20.81
CA THR A 60 9.96 -0.34 -20.90
C THR A 60 9.35 -1.72 -21.13
N ASN A 61 8.04 -1.86 -21.26
CA ASN A 61 7.29 -3.11 -21.31
C ASN A 61 7.53 -4.05 -20.11
N LEU A 62 8.08 -3.56 -19.01
CA LEU A 62 8.38 -4.36 -17.82
C LEU A 62 7.09 -4.92 -17.20
N ILE A 63 6.06 -4.08 -17.07
CA ILE A 63 4.79 -4.49 -16.47
C ILE A 63 4.06 -5.48 -17.38
N THR A 64 4.05 -5.24 -18.69
CA THR A 64 3.50 -6.21 -19.65
C THR A 64 4.21 -7.56 -19.58
N ALA A 65 5.55 -7.59 -19.42
CA ALA A 65 6.27 -8.85 -19.26
C ALA A 65 5.88 -9.58 -17.96
N ILE A 66 5.67 -8.87 -16.86
CA ILE A 66 5.15 -9.45 -15.60
C ILE A 66 3.74 -10.01 -15.80
N LEU A 67 2.85 -9.27 -16.44
CA LEU A 67 1.47 -9.71 -16.75
C LEU A 67 1.47 -10.96 -17.64
N LEU A 68 2.31 -11.01 -18.67
CA LEU A 68 2.44 -12.18 -19.52
C LEU A 68 2.88 -13.42 -18.74
N ASN A 69 3.88 -13.29 -17.87
CA ASN A 69 4.34 -14.40 -17.03
C ASN A 69 3.24 -14.93 -16.11
N VAL A 70 2.44 -14.05 -15.54
CA VAL A 70 1.30 -14.44 -14.69
C VAL A 70 0.20 -15.10 -15.50
N ASN A 71 -0.13 -14.54 -16.66
CA ASN A 71 -1.19 -15.04 -17.51
C ASN A 71 -0.85 -16.36 -18.23
N VAL A 72 0.44 -16.69 -18.39
CA VAL A 72 0.88 -18.02 -18.85
C VAL A 72 0.50 -19.10 -17.85
N VAL A 73 0.58 -18.82 -16.55
CA VAL A 73 0.24 -19.77 -15.48
C VAL A 73 -1.28 -19.79 -15.22
N THR A 74 -1.90 -18.62 -15.20
CA THR A 74 -3.33 -18.45 -14.95
C THR A 74 -3.90 -17.46 -15.95
N PRO A 75 -4.43 -17.93 -17.09
CA PRO A 75 -4.95 -17.05 -18.14
C PRO A 75 -6.02 -16.09 -17.63
N GLY A 76 -5.86 -14.79 -17.96
CA GLY A 76 -6.80 -13.74 -17.57
C GLY A 76 -6.71 -13.29 -16.10
N ASN A 77 -5.69 -13.71 -15.36
CA ASN A 77 -5.50 -13.31 -13.97
C ASN A 77 -5.14 -11.83 -13.84
N ASP A 78 -4.29 -11.29 -14.73
CA ASP A 78 -3.89 -9.88 -14.77
C ASP A 78 -3.42 -9.32 -13.41
N LEU A 79 -2.76 -10.15 -12.58
CA LEU A 79 -2.35 -9.86 -11.20
C LEU A 79 -3.52 -9.65 -10.21
N THR A 80 -4.74 -10.00 -10.56
CA THR A 80 -5.88 -9.90 -9.63
C THR A 80 -5.61 -10.67 -8.34
N GLY A 81 -5.85 -10.03 -7.19
CA GLY A 81 -5.57 -10.58 -5.87
C GLY A 81 -4.12 -10.43 -5.39
N ALA A 82 -3.19 -9.96 -6.24
CA ALA A 82 -1.83 -9.67 -5.81
C ALA A 82 -1.80 -8.58 -4.73
N VAL A 83 -0.91 -8.76 -3.75
CA VAL A 83 -0.78 -7.81 -2.64
C VAL A 83 0.11 -6.64 -3.04
N VAL A 84 -0.40 -5.43 -2.86
CA VAL A 84 0.33 -4.18 -3.03
C VAL A 84 0.57 -3.57 -1.66
N THR A 85 1.84 -3.44 -1.29
CA THR A 85 2.24 -2.81 -0.04
C THR A 85 2.92 -1.48 -0.34
N ARG A 86 2.34 -0.40 0.14
CA ARG A 86 2.97 0.93 0.09
C ARG A 86 3.80 1.13 1.34
N VAL A 87 5.10 1.32 1.14
CA VAL A 87 6.07 1.62 2.20
C VAL A 87 6.52 3.07 2.05
N ARG A 88 6.59 3.78 3.15
CA ARG A 88 7.08 5.17 3.22
C ARG A 88 8.14 5.28 4.30
N THR A 89 9.29 5.83 3.94
CA THR A 89 10.36 6.14 4.88
C THR A 89 10.97 7.50 4.56
N LEU A 90 11.84 7.99 5.41
CA LEU A 90 12.54 9.24 5.19
C LEU A 90 13.94 8.99 4.62
N ALA A 91 14.48 9.95 3.85
CA ALA A 91 15.81 9.86 3.26
C ALA A 91 16.92 9.57 4.28
N ARG A 92 16.77 10.08 5.50
CA ARG A 92 17.72 9.87 6.60
C ARG A 92 17.87 8.41 7.04
N PHE A 93 16.90 7.56 6.74
CA PHE A 93 16.89 6.16 7.13
C PHE A 93 17.26 5.21 6.01
N LEU A 94 17.50 5.73 4.79
CA LEU A 94 17.92 4.93 3.64
C LEU A 94 19.33 4.37 3.85
N ASP A 95 19.58 3.24 3.20
CA ASP A 95 20.89 2.58 3.24
C ASP A 95 21.98 3.52 2.71
N ALA A 96 23.13 3.50 3.34
CA ALA A 96 24.25 4.39 3.04
C ALA A 96 24.74 4.28 1.58
N VAL A 97 24.55 3.11 0.96
CA VAL A 97 24.90 2.85 -0.44
C VAL A 97 24.17 3.75 -1.45
N ASN A 98 23.03 4.34 -1.06
CA ASN A 98 22.31 5.29 -1.91
C ASN A 98 23.01 6.65 -2.06
N PHE A 99 24.04 6.91 -1.28
CA PHE A 99 24.67 8.24 -1.22
C PHE A 99 26.11 8.19 -1.69
N THR A 100 26.57 9.28 -2.26
CA THR A 100 27.95 9.43 -2.73
C THR A 100 28.93 9.20 -1.56
N GLY A 101 29.94 8.38 -1.79
CA GLY A 101 30.91 8.02 -0.76
C GLY A 101 30.43 6.96 0.23
N GLY A 102 29.25 6.38 0.04
CA GLY A 102 28.73 5.30 0.89
C GLY A 102 28.38 5.75 2.32
N THR A 103 28.07 7.04 2.49
CA THR A 103 27.69 7.61 3.80
C THR A 103 26.40 8.41 3.62
N ASN A 104 25.39 8.14 4.46
CA ASN A 104 24.16 8.90 4.44
C ASN A 104 24.36 10.27 5.14
N PRO A 105 24.29 11.39 4.41
CA PRO A 105 24.52 12.71 4.97
C PRO A 105 23.40 13.21 5.89
N TYR A 106 22.23 12.54 5.88
CA TYR A 106 21.05 12.95 6.63
C TYR A 106 20.89 12.24 7.97
N GLY A 107 21.61 11.14 8.19
CA GLY A 107 21.57 10.40 9.46
C GLY A 107 22.03 8.96 9.34
N THR A 108 21.83 8.21 10.40
CA THR A 108 22.16 6.78 10.42
C THR A 108 21.05 5.98 9.72
N PRO A 109 21.39 5.07 8.81
CA PRO A 109 20.43 4.14 8.22
C PRO A 109 19.68 3.35 9.29
N ASP A 110 18.36 3.25 9.13
CA ASP A 110 17.51 2.46 10.03
C ASP A 110 16.47 1.68 9.21
N PRO A 111 16.63 0.37 9.05
CA PRO A 111 15.72 -0.46 8.29
C PRO A 111 14.34 -0.65 8.93
N THR A 112 14.18 -0.23 10.19
CA THR A 112 12.91 -0.36 10.93
C THR A 112 12.09 0.93 10.92
N ALA A 113 12.72 2.05 10.53
CA ALA A 113 12.10 3.38 10.54
C ALA A 113 11.22 3.58 9.29
N GLU A 114 10.01 3.06 9.35
CA GLU A 114 8.99 3.23 8.31
C GLU A 114 7.67 3.73 8.91
N TYR A 115 6.89 4.44 8.09
CA TYR A 115 5.51 4.74 8.42
C TYR A 115 4.67 3.46 8.37
N ALA A 116 3.51 3.47 9.00
CA ALA A 116 2.58 2.35 8.93
C ALA A 116 2.36 1.91 7.47
N LYS A 117 2.55 0.61 7.21
CA LYS A 117 2.36 0.02 5.89
C LYS A 117 0.90 0.10 5.48
N GLU A 118 0.67 0.51 4.26
CA GLU A 118 -0.64 0.50 3.64
C GLU A 118 -0.71 -0.72 2.72
N ILE A 119 -1.60 -1.66 3.04
CA ILE A 119 -1.70 -2.95 2.34
C ILE A 119 -3.04 -3.04 1.62
N TYR A 120 -2.97 -3.22 0.32
CA TYR A 120 -4.11 -3.40 -0.58
C TYR A 120 -3.93 -4.66 -1.41
N LYS A 121 -4.97 -5.04 -2.13
CA LYS A 121 -4.92 -6.07 -3.17
C LYS A 121 -5.36 -5.45 -4.49
N ILE A 122 -4.82 -5.95 -5.58
CA ILE A 122 -5.29 -5.60 -6.92
C ILE A 122 -6.68 -6.22 -7.09
N ASP A 123 -7.68 -5.37 -7.28
CA ASP A 123 -9.06 -5.75 -7.59
C ASP A 123 -9.18 -6.12 -9.07
N ARG A 124 -8.72 -5.21 -9.93
CA ARG A 124 -8.70 -5.41 -11.38
C ARG A 124 -7.68 -4.52 -12.09
N LYS A 125 -7.30 -4.93 -13.29
CA LYS A 125 -6.61 -4.08 -14.26
C LYS A 125 -7.67 -3.24 -14.98
N SER A 126 -7.61 -1.90 -14.83
CA SER A 126 -8.59 -0.98 -15.43
C SER A 126 -8.19 -0.53 -16.81
N ALA A 127 -6.90 -0.41 -17.10
CA ALA A 127 -6.38 -0.05 -18.40
C ALA A 127 -4.99 -0.64 -18.63
N GLU A 128 -4.69 -0.96 -19.90
CA GLU A 128 -3.36 -1.33 -20.35
C GLU A 128 -3.14 -0.76 -21.74
N ASN A 129 -2.05 -0.03 -21.88
CA ASN A 129 -1.58 0.44 -23.18
C ASN A 129 -0.05 0.48 -23.20
N ARG A 130 0.53 0.91 -24.31
CA ARG A 130 1.99 0.96 -24.47
C ARG A 130 2.68 1.93 -23.50
N ALA A 131 1.97 2.95 -23.01
CA ALA A 131 2.54 3.97 -22.14
C ALA A 131 2.35 3.65 -20.65
N VAL A 132 1.17 3.13 -20.27
CA VAL A 132 0.81 2.90 -18.87
C VAL A 132 -0.03 1.65 -18.69
N VAL A 133 0.07 1.08 -17.50
CA VAL A 133 -0.87 0.07 -16.98
C VAL A 133 -1.49 0.62 -15.71
N GLN A 134 -2.82 0.52 -15.60
CA GLN A 134 -3.57 1.03 -14.47
C GLN A 134 -4.30 -0.09 -13.74
N PHE A 135 -4.17 -0.11 -12.43
CA PHE A 135 -4.83 -1.06 -11.55
C PHE A 135 -5.74 -0.34 -10.56
N GLU A 136 -6.90 -0.92 -10.29
CA GLU A 136 -7.72 -0.55 -9.13
C GLU A 136 -7.35 -1.43 -7.94
N LEU A 137 -7.19 -0.79 -6.79
CA LEU A 137 -6.84 -1.45 -5.54
C LEU A 137 -8.05 -1.46 -4.60
N ALA A 138 -8.12 -2.50 -3.79
CA ALA A 138 -9.13 -2.61 -2.75
C ALA A 138 -8.50 -3.11 -1.44
N ALA A 139 -9.07 -2.73 -0.31
CA ALA A 139 -8.67 -3.28 0.97
C ALA A 139 -9.00 -4.78 1.02
N ALA A 140 -8.16 -5.57 1.67
CA ALA A 140 -8.31 -7.03 1.70
C ALA A 140 -9.68 -7.50 2.23
N PHE A 141 -10.26 -6.76 3.17
CA PHE A 141 -11.57 -7.08 3.75
C PHE A 141 -12.76 -6.68 2.84
N ASP A 142 -12.60 -5.70 1.95
CA ASP A 142 -13.61 -5.32 0.95
C ASP A 142 -13.79 -6.45 -0.09
N LEU A 143 -12.67 -7.03 -0.54
CA LEU A 143 -12.69 -8.17 -1.46
C LEU A 143 -13.22 -9.47 -0.83
N ALA A 144 -13.12 -9.60 0.48
CA ALA A 144 -13.59 -10.77 1.20
C ALA A 144 -15.11 -10.77 1.47
N ASN A 145 -15.87 -9.78 0.98
CA ASN A 145 -17.31 -9.61 1.25
C ASN A 145 -17.67 -9.60 2.75
N ILE A 146 -16.75 -9.14 3.58
CA ILE A 146 -16.94 -9.07 5.02
C ILE A 146 -17.90 -7.91 5.32
N ARG A 147 -19.06 -8.24 5.88
CA ARG A 147 -20.01 -7.23 6.38
C ARG A 147 -19.63 -6.82 7.79
N ILE A 148 -19.37 -5.54 8.00
CA ILE A 148 -19.08 -4.96 9.30
C ILE A 148 -20.12 -3.86 9.57
N PRO A 149 -20.76 -3.85 10.75
CA PRO A 149 -20.62 -4.80 11.86
C PRO A 149 -21.36 -6.11 11.62
N LEU A 150 -20.78 -7.20 12.10
CA LEU A 150 -21.40 -8.54 12.07
C LEU A 150 -22.69 -8.61 12.89
N ARG A 151 -22.83 -7.71 13.85
CA ARG A 151 -24.04 -7.56 14.70
C ARG A 151 -24.37 -6.09 14.87
N VAL A 152 -25.62 -5.77 14.72
CA VAL A 152 -26.16 -4.45 15.07
C VAL A 152 -26.49 -4.48 16.55
N CYS A 153 -26.06 -3.48 17.32
CA CYS A 153 -26.46 -3.32 18.71
C CYS A 153 -27.93 -2.90 18.74
N THR A 154 -28.82 -3.83 19.02
CA THR A 154 -30.26 -3.56 19.23
C THR A 154 -30.60 -3.68 20.71
N LYS A 155 -31.72 -3.06 21.11
CA LYS A 155 -32.21 -3.11 22.49
C LYS A 155 -32.52 -4.54 22.95
N GLU A 156 -32.81 -5.45 22.03
CA GLU A 156 -33.05 -6.88 22.30
C GLU A 156 -31.77 -7.61 22.70
N LEU A 157 -30.62 -7.27 22.07
CA LEU A 157 -29.31 -7.85 22.37
C LEU A 157 -28.64 -7.19 23.59
N PHE A 158 -28.96 -5.92 23.83
CA PHE A 158 -28.44 -5.13 24.94
C PHE A 158 -29.57 -4.30 25.54
N PRO A 159 -30.31 -4.83 26.49
CA PRO A 159 -31.46 -4.14 27.10
C PRO A 159 -31.15 -2.78 27.73
N SER A 160 -29.88 -2.55 28.09
CA SER A 160 -29.38 -1.29 28.65
C SER A 160 -29.10 -0.19 27.60
N ILE A 161 -29.19 -0.50 26.29
CA ILE A 161 -29.08 0.52 25.25
C ILE A 161 -30.35 1.37 25.28
N GLY A 162 -30.18 2.63 25.65
CA GLY A 162 -31.29 3.62 25.77
C GLY A 162 -31.64 3.99 27.18
N THR A 163 -31.07 3.37 28.23
CA THR A 163 -31.09 3.90 29.58
C THR A 163 -30.02 4.98 29.71
N PHE A 164 -30.43 6.20 29.34
CA PHE A 164 -29.55 7.36 29.45
C PHE A 164 -29.53 7.81 30.92
N MET A 165 -28.38 7.67 31.56
CA MET A 165 -28.16 8.34 32.85
C MET A 165 -27.87 9.81 32.57
N PRO A 166 -28.65 10.77 33.14
CA PRO A 166 -28.63 12.16 32.69
C PRO A 166 -27.39 12.98 33.04
N TRP A 167 -26.34 12.41 33.58
CA TRP A 167 -25.16 13.16 33.98
C TRP A 167 -23.82 12.69 33.40
N MET A 168 -23.83 12.03 32.23
CA MET A 168 -22.63 11.80 31.46
C MET A 168 -22.61 12.55 30.14
N SER A 169 -22.88 13.85 30.18
CA SER A 169 -22.54 14.78 29.14
C SER A 169 -21.01 14.96 29.13
N GLY A 170 -20.33 14.40 28.14
CA GLY A 170 -18.94 14.76 27.86
C GLY A 170 -17.88 13.66 27.70
N LYS A 171 -18.22 12.39 27.60
CA LYS A 171 -17.20 11.37 27.30
C LYS A 171 -17.49 10.64 25.99
N LYS A 172 -16.51 10.76 25.06
CA LYS A 172 -16.48 10.03 23.80
C LYS A 172 -16.45 8.52 24.09
N LEU A 173 -17.36 7.79 23.46
CA LEU A 173 -17.40 6.33 23.50
C LEU A 173 -16.14 5.76 22.80
N LEU A 174 -15.25 5.16 23.57
CA LEU A 174 -14.10 4.44 23.05
C LEU A 174 -14.51 2.97 22.88
N LEU A 175 -14.70 2.54 21.64
CA LEU A 175 -15.01 1.13 21.35
C LEU A 175 -13.70 0.33 21.37
N VAL A 176 -13.49 -0.46 22.43
CA VAL A 176 -12.38 -1.43 22.49
C VAL A 176 -12.86 -2.72 21.85
N MET A 177 -12.31 -3.06 20.69
CA MET A 177 -12.49 -4.38 20.09
C MET A 177 -11.52 -5.37 20.73
N GLN A 178 -11.99 -6.27 21.59
CA GLN A 178 -11.26 -7.46 21.99
C GLN A 178 -11.53 -8.61 21.02
N ARG A 179 -10.46 -9.16 20.48
CA ARG A 179 -10.47 -10.37 19.66
C ARG A 179 -10.65 -11.56 20.61
N LEU A 180 -11.79 -12.22 20.55
CA LEU A 180 -11.96 -13.54 21.16
C LEU A 180 -11.33 -14.60 20.25
N LYS A 181 -10.58 -15.54 20.89
CA LYS A 181 -9.91 -16.68 20.27
C LYS A 181 -10.89 -17.61 19.57
#